data_1a16a44d2fa6123810b330a9a036d3b1
#
_entry.id   1a16a44d2fa6123810b330a9a036d3b1
#
_cell.length_a   1.000
_cell.length_b   1.000
_cell.length_c   1.000
_cell.angle_alpha   90.00
_cell.angle_beta   90.00
_cell.angle_gamma   90.00
#
_symmetry.space_group_name_H-M   'P 1'
#
loop_
_entity.id
_entity.type
_entity.pdbx_description
1 polymer ?
#
loop_
_entity_poly.entity_id
_entity_poly.type
_entity_poly.pdbx_seq_one_letter_code
_entity_poly.pdbx_strand_id
1 'polypeptide(L)'
;FQIPVHWHDEFEIIYVKSGLLTVSISGESYIGKAGDAFVVSPGNLHLMGSQTGTVDYFTFLFPLKYISFRTDDMLDDKLLEPLNSGHLMINPRVKDSAKELCEQLIDIYMAENDETESKITTQVRTKIILLQFILEMWKKGFVIENDTSGRNIVEKEMVSYIQQNFTGKISLKEFGEQFHLSEKYISRYFKEHFHITLS
;
A
#
# COMPACT_ATOMS: atom_id res chain seq x y z
N PHE A 1 -1.00 -8.72 -16.24
CA PHE A 1 -0.27 -9.15 -15.04
C PHE A 1 -1.13 -8.96 -13.79
N GLN A 2 -0.79 -9.66 -12.73
CA GLN A 2 -1.43 -9.50 -11.43
C GLN A 2 -0.39 -9.69 -10.32
N ILE A 3 -0.35 -8.75 -9.38
CA ILE A 3 0.33 -8.91 -8.10
C ILE A 3 -0.74 -9.41 -7.13
N PRO A 4 -0.54 -10.61 -6.53
CA PRO A 4 -1.54 -11.22 -5.65
C PRO A 4 -1.74 -10.41 -4.37
N VAL A 5 -2.79 -10.72 -3.64
CA VAL A 5 -3.08 -10.08 -2.34
C VAL A 5 -1.92 -10.31 -1.38
N HIS A 6 -1.46 -9.23 -0.77
CA HIS A 6 -0.39 -9.22 0.21
C HIS A 6 -0.52 -8.01 1.14
N TRP A 7 0.33 -7.94 2.13
CA TRP A 7 0.51 -6.80 3.02
C TRP A 7 1.96 -6.69 3.46
N HIS A 8 2.35 -5.52 3.92
CA HIS A 8 3.66 -5.22 4.49
C HIS A 8 3.56 -4.07 5.49
N ASP A 9 4.59 -3.86 6.27
CA ASP A 9 4.65 -2.81 7.30
C ASP A 9 5.13 -1.46 6.75
N GLU A 10 5.56 -1.43 5.49
CA GLU A 10 5.97 -0.21 4.81
C GLU A 10 4.75 0.59 4.35
N PHE A 11 4.93 1.89 4.28
CA PHE A 11 4.05 2.80 3.55
C PHE A 11 4.35 2.70 2.06
N GLU A 12 3.32 2.58 1.23
CA GLU A 12 3.49 2.47 -0.22
C GLU A 12 2.70 3.56 -0.95
N ILE A 13 3.34 4.17 -1.94
CA ILE A 13 2.71 5.06 -2.90
C ILE A 13 2.76 4.36 -4.26
N ILE A 14 1.61 4.16 -4.89
CA ILE A 14 1.46 3.58 -6.22
C ILE A 14 1.08 4.71 -7.18
N TYR A 15 1.90 4.97 -8.18
CA TYR A 15 1.66 6.02 -9.19
C TYR A 15 1.54 5.43 -10.58
N VAL A 16 0.45 5.74 -11.28
CA VAL A 16 0.19 5.27 -12.65
C VAL A 16 0.79 6.26 -13.65
N LYS A 17 1.85 5.84 -14.34
CA LYS A 17 2.51 6.66 -15.38
C LYS A 17 1.75 6.62 -16.69
N SER A 18 1.29 5.43 -17.10
CA SER A 18 0.49 5.25 -18.33
C SER A 18 -0.39 3.99 -18.24
N GLY A 19 -1.42 3.91 -19.07
CA GLY A 19 -2.35 2.78 -19.10
C GLY A 19 -3.40 2.81 -18.00
N LEU A 20 -3.96 1.64 -17.69
CA LEU A 20 -4.97 1.45 -16.64
C LEU A 20 -4.49 0.41 -15.63
N LEU A 21 -4.47 0.78 -14.36
CA LEU A 21 -4.13 -0.08 -13.24
C LEU A 21 -5.37 -0.29 -12.36
N THR A 22 -5.72 -1.55 -12.11
CA THR A 22 -6.70 -1.90 -11.08
C THR A 22 -5.94 -2.11 -9.77
N VAL A 23 -6.36 -1.42 -8.71
CA VAL A 23 -5.80 -1.54 -7.36
C VAL A 23 -6.94 -1.84 -6.41
N SER A 24 -6.80 -2.88 -5.59
CA SER A 24 -7.73 -3.15 -4.49
C SER A 24 -6.98 -2.97 -3.17
N ILE A 25 -7.53 -2.16 -2.26
CA ILE A 25 -6.93 -1.86 -0.96
C ILE A 25 -8.02 -2.05 0.10
N SER A 26 -7.77 -2.91 1.08
CA SER A 26 -8.71 -3.23 2.18
C SER A 26 -10.11 -3.63 1.69
N GLY A 27 -10.17 -4.34 0.54
CA GLY A 27 -11.41 -4.83 -0.07
C GLY A 27 -12.12 -3.84 -1.00
N GLU A 28 -11.67 -2.60 -1.10
CA GLU A 28 -12.20 -1.63 -2.05
C GLU A 28 -11.37 -1.60 -3.33
N SER A 29 -12.03 -1.65 -4.49
CA SER A 29 -11.38 -1.68 -5.80
C SER A 29 -11.45 -0.35 -6.52
N TYR A 30 -10.33 0.05 -7.10
CA TYR A 30 -10.16 1.30 -7.82
C TYR A 30 -9.57 1.04 -9.21
N ILE A 31 -9.90 1.89 -10.17
CA ILE A 31 -9.24 1.93 -11.47
C ILE A 31 -8.48 3.25 -11.56
N GLY A 32 -7.17 3.16 -11.68
CA GLY A 32 -6.26 4.28 -11.88
C GLY A 32 -5.89 4.43 -13.36
N LYS A 33 -5.78 5.67 -13.79
CA LYS A 33 -5.27 6.08 -15.11
C LYS A 33 -4.00 6.92 -14.93
N ALA A 34 -3.36 7.24 -16.02
CA ALA A 34 -2.18 8.11 -16.04
C ALA A 34 -2.36 9.38 -15.17
N GLY A 35 -1.45 9.61 -14.25
CA GLY A 35 -1.45 10.70 -13.27
C GLY A 35 -2.17 10.39 -11.95
N ASP A 36 -2.93 9.30 -11.86
CA ASP A 36 -3.55 8.88 -10.60
C ASP A 36 -2.50 8.25 -9.65
N ALA A 37 -2.67 8.52 -8.37
CA ALA A 37 -1.90 7.87 -7.31
C ALA A 37 -2.81 7.23 -6.27
N PHE A 38 -2.28 6.15 -5.66
CA PHE A 38 -2.91 5.42 -4.56
C PHE A 38 -1.94 5.31 -3.41
N VAL A 39 -2.47 5.20 -2.21
CA VAL A 39 -1.70 5.04 -0.98
C VAL A 39 -2.12 3.78 -0.28
N VAL A 40 -1.15 2.95 0.06
CA VAL A 40 -1.31 1.80 0.94
C VAL A 40 -0.67 2.15 2.27
N SER A 41 -1.50 2.30 3.30
CA SER A 41 -1.00 2.50 4.67
C SER A 41 -0.45 1.19 5.23
N PRO A 42 0.51 1.25 6.19
CA PRO A 42 1.11 0.07 6.79
C PRO A 42 0.08 -0.97 7.20
N GLY A 43 0.33 -2.21 6.83
CA GLY A 43 -0.52 -3.34 7.15
C GLY A 43 -1.83 -3.45 6.39
N ASN A 44 -2.13 -2.60 5.42
CA ASN A 44 -3.32 -2.74 4.61
C ASN A 44 -3.15 -3.84 3.55
N LEU A 45 -4.12 -4.75 3.50
CA LEU A 45 -4.18 -5.77 2.45
C LEU A 45 -4.44 -5.12 1.11
N HIS A 46 -3.64 -5.46 0.11
CA HIS A 46 -3.79 -4.91 -1.23
C HIS A 46 -3.36 -5.88 -2.32
N LEU A 47 -3.87 -5.64 -3.50
CA LEU A 47 -3.50 -6.32 -4.74
C LEU A 47 -3.55 -5.31 -5.88
N MET A 48 -2.81 -5.57 -6.94
CA MET A 48 -2.88 -4.75 -8.14
C MET A 48 -2.68 -5.57 -9.42
N GLY A 49 -3.20 -5.05 -10.52
CA GLY A 49 -3.03 -5.71 -11.81
C GLY A 49 -3.61 -4.92 -12.97
N SER A 50 -3.36 -5.41 -14.17
CA SER A 50 -3.99 -4.89 -15.39
C SER A 50 -4.50 -6.03 -16.24
N GLN A 51 -5.77 -5.93 -16.64
CA GLN A 51 -6.42 -6.88 -17.54
C GLN A 51 -6.42 -6.41 -19.00
N THR A 52 -6.17 -5.11 -19.22
CA THR A 52 -6.27 -4.47 -20.53
C THR A 52 -4.98 -3.75 -20.89
N GLY A 53 -4.18 -4.38 -21.76
CA GLY A 53 -3.01 -3.74 -22.36
C GLY A 53 -1.79 -3.59 -21.43
N THR A 54 -0.87 -2.74 -21.84
CA THR A 54 0.32 -2.36 -21.09
C THR A 54 -0.01 -1.26 -20.10
N VAL A 55 0.48 -1.39 -18.87
CA VAL A 55 0.47 -0.34 -17.87
C VAL A 55 1.89 -0.10 -17.41
N ASP A 56 2.26 1.17 -17.27
CA ASP A 56 3.50 1.61 -16.66
C ASP A 56 3.16 2.32 -15.35
N TYR A 57 3.75 1.86 -14.26
CA TYR A 57 3.49 2.38 -12.92
C TYR A 57 4.74 2.27 -12.05
N PHE A 58 4.80 3.09 -11.03
CA PHE A 58 5.87 3.08 -10.03
C PHE A 58 5.29 2.81 -8.66
N THR A 59 6.04 2.11 -7.83
CA THR A 59 5.76 1.93 -6.41
C THR A 59 6.92 2.46 -5.59
N PHE A 60 6.59 3.24 -4.55
CA PHE A 60 7.57 3.78 -3.61
C PHE A 60 7.26 3.21 -2.24
N LEU A 61 8.06 2.24 -1.81
CA LEU A 61 7.93 1.59 -0.51
C LEU A 61 8.97 2.15 0.46
N PHE A 62 8.50 2.56 1.63
CA PHE A 62 9.40 3.00 2.70
C PHE A 62 8.76 2.85 4.08
N PRO A 63 9.53 2.47 5.11
CA PRO A 63 9.02 2.52 6.47
C PRO A 63 8.83 3.97 6.90
N LEU A 64 7.74 4.30 7.62
CA LEU A 64 7.49 5.69 8.06
C LEU A 64 8.61 6.26 8.92
N LYS A 65 9.32 5.41 9.68
CA LYS A 65 10.53 5.81 10.41
C LYS A 65 11.66 6.37 9.54
N TYR A 66 11.62 6.15 8.22
CA TYR A 66 12.60 6.72 7.29
C TYR A 66 12.51 8.24 7.22
N ILE A 67 11.32 8.80 7.43
CA ILE A 67 11.04 10.23 7.42
C ILE A 67 10.82 10.82 8.82
N SER A 68 10.84 10.01 9.88
CA SER A 68 10.75 10.48 11.26
C SER A 68 12.06 11.16 11.71
N PHE A 69 11.96 11.98 12.75
CA PHE A 69 13.10 12.64 13.38
C PHE A 69 13.53 11.83 14.62
N ARG A 70 14.77 12.03 15.07
CA ARG A 70 15.29 11.31 16.25
C ARG A 70 14.82 11.86 17.60
N THR A 71 14.18 13.02 17.56
CA THR A 71 13.63 13.69 18.75
C THR A 71 12.13 13.54 18.72
N ASP A 72 11.55 13.31 19.90
CA ASP A 72 10.10 13.28 20.05
C ASP A 72 9.54 14.62 19.61
N ASP A 73 8.65 14.59 18.64
CA ASP A 73 8.00 15.77 18.09
C ASP A 73 6.54 15.49 17.73
N MET A 74 5.81 16.55 17.43
CA MET A 74 4.37 16.45 17.11
C MET A 74 4.11 15.68 15.82
N LEU A 75 5.04 15.64 14.87
CA LEU A 75 4.89 14.89 13.63
C LEU A 75 4.85 13.39 13.93
N ASP A 76 5.82 12.91 14.71
CA ASP A 76 5.88 11.51 15.10
C ASP A 76 4.67 11.12 15.96
N ASP A 77 4.39 11.88 17.03
CA ASP A 77 3.32 11.55 17.99
C ASP A 77 1.91 11.61 17.40
N LYS A 78 1.63 12.59 16.56
CA LYS A 78 0.27 12.87 16.09
C LYS A 78 -0.04 12.35 14.70
N LEU A 79 0.97 11.96 13.94
CA LEU A 79 0.77 11.55 12.57
C LEU A 79 1.52 10.25 12.20
N LEU A 80 2.85 10.21 12.30
CA LEU A 80 3.60 9.07 11.77
C LEU A 80 3.38 7.80 12.61
N GLU A 81 3.41 7.89 13.94
CA GLU A 81 3.14 6.74 14.80
C GLU A 81 1.68 6.24 14.72
N PRO A 82 0.64 7.11 14.73
CA PRO A 82 -0.73 6.69 14.46
C PRO A 82 -0.94 6.08 13.07
N LEU A 83 -0.24 6.53 12.03
CA LEU A 83 -0.25 5.89 10.71
C LEU A 83 0.47 4.53 10.74
N ASN A 84 1.60 4.43 11.42
CA ASN A 84 2.38 3.21 11.54
C ASN A 84 1.66 2.12 12.34
N SER A 85 0.98 2.51 13.43
CA SER A 85 0.18 1.60 14.26
C SER A 85 -1.21 1.28 13.68
N GLY A 86 -1.60 1.96 12.61
CA GLY A 86 -2.88 1.74 11.94
C GLY A 86 -4.08 2.40 12.63
N HIS A 87 -3.88 3.33 13.59
CA HIS A 87 -4.96 4.17 14.14
C HIS A 87 -5.43 5.22 13.14
N LEU A 88 -4.49 5.74 12.35
CA LEU A 88 -4.79 6.58 11.20
C LEU A 88 -4.46 5.83 9.91
N MET A 89 -5.10 6.25 8.83
CA MET A 89 -4.76 5.82 7.48
C MET A 89 -4.86 7.00 6.51
N ILE A 90 -4.21 6.89 5.37
CA ILE A 90 -4.45 7.83 4.27
C ILE A 90 -5.50 7.21 3.35
N ASN A 91 -6.48 8.03 2.94
CA ASN A 91 -7.47 7.61 1.93
C ASN A 91 -6.75 6.99 0.74
N PRO A 92 -7.08 5.74 0.37
CA PRO A 92 -6.34 5.02 -0.67
C PRO A 92 -6.24 5.74 -2.00
N ARG A 93 -7.24 6.50 -2.39
CA ARG A 93 -7.26 7.19 -3.68
C ARG A 93 -6.98 8.68 -3.54
N VAL A 94 -5.75 9.11 -3.80
CA VAL A 94 -5.34 10.53 -3.74
C VAL A 94 -5.35 11.21 -5.11
N LYS A 95 -5.68 10.46 -6.18
CA LYS A 95 -5.78 10.95 -7.57
C LYS A 95 -4.54 11.74 -7.98
N ASP A 96 -4.76 12.83 -8.72
CA ASP A 96 -3.74 13.75 -9.23
C ASP A 96 -3.11 14.66 -8.14
N SER A 97 -3.64 14.61 -6.92
CA SER A 97 -3.15 15.42 -5.80
C SER A 97 -1.67 15.19 -5.45
N ALA A 98 -1.14 14.02 -5.81
CA ALA A 98 0.23 13.63 -5.56
C ALA A 98 1.09 13.57 -6.83
N LYS A 99 0.53 13.88 -8.00
CA LYS A 99 1.18 13.68 -9.30
C LYS A 99 2.58 14.30 -9.36
N GLU A 100 2.68 15.59 -9.06
CA GLU A 100 3.96 16.32 -9.16
C GLU A 100 5.03 15.73 -8.22
N LEU A 101 4.64 15.36 -7.00
CA LEU A 101 5.57 14.77 -6.02
C LEU A 101 6.02 13.36 -6.45
N CYS A 102 5.12 12.57 -7.03
CA CYS A 102 5.47 11.26 -7.59
C CYS A 102 6.42 11.39 -8.79
N GLU A 103 6.22 12.36 -9.67
CA GLU A 103 7.12 12.61 -10.79
C GLU A 103 8.52 13.05 -10.32
N GLN A 104 8.61 13.88 -9.28
CA GLN A 104 9.89 14.22 -8.67
C GLN A 104 10.61 13.01 -8.05
N LEU A 105 9.88 12.06 -7.44
CA LEU A 105 10.46 10.81 -6.95
C LEU A 105 10.99 9.94 -8.09
N ILE A 106 10.26 9.88 -9.22
CA ILE A 106 10.71 9.17 -10.42
C ILE A 106 11.98 9.79 -10.96
N ASP A 107 12.04 11.12 -11.07
CA ASP A 107 13.22 11.84 -11.56
C ASP A 107 14.46 11.54 -10.69
N ILE A 108 14.30 11.50 -9.36
CA ILE A 108 15.38 11.10 -8.45
C ILE A 108 15.81 9.65 -8.71
N TYR A 109 14.86 8.72 -8.82
CA TYR A 109 15.15 7.31 -9.08
C TYR A 109 15.88 7.12 -10.42
N MET A 110 15.46 7.83 -11.48
CA MET A 110 16.11 7.75 -12.79
C MET A 110 17.51 8.38 -12.80
N ALA A 111 17.73 9.42 -11.99
CA ALA A 111 19.03 10.06 -11.83
C ALA A 111 20.00 9.28 -10.91
N GLU A 112 19.53 8.29 -10.13
CA GLU A 112 20.36 7.52 -9.21
C GLU A 112 21.48 6.72 -9.91
N ASN A 113 21.33 6.47 -11.22
CA ASN A 113 22.35 5.85 -12.06
C ASN A 113 23.36 6.86 -12.65
N ASP A 114 23.18 8.17 -12.40
CA ASP A 114 24.12 9.20 -12.81
C ASP A 114 25.14 9.40 -11.67
N GLU A 115 26.39 9.03 -11.93
CA GLU A 115 27.50 9.14 -10.95
C GLU A 115 27.81 10.58 -10.51
N THR A 116 27.10 11.56 -11.07
CA THR A 116 27.33 13.00 -10.80
C THR A 116 26.66 13.49 -9.51
N GLU A 117 25.58 12.85 -9.03
CA GLU A 117 24.89 13.25 -7.81
C GLU A 117 25.33 12.41 -6.60
N SER A 118 25.64 13.09 -5.47
CA SER A 118 26.04 12.35 -4.27
C SER A 118 24.85 11.61 -3.64
N LYS A 119 25.08 10.40 -3.13
CA LYS A 119 24.06 9.60 -2.43
C LYS A 119 23.39 10.36 -1.27
N ILE A 120 24.13 11.29 -0.63
CA ILE A 120 23.58 12.13 0.43
C ILE A 120 22.53 13.09 -0.15
N THR A 121 22.84 13.73 -1.28
CA THR A 121 21.91 14.66 -1.95
C THR A 121 20.62 13.94 -2.34
N THR A 122 20.73 12.78 -2.99
CA THR A 122 19.60 11.91 -3.37
C THR A 122 18.74 11.56 -2.15
N GLN A 123 19.37 11.10 -1.07
CA GLN A 123 18.66 10.73 0.15
C GLN A 123 17.93 11.92 0.80
N VAL A 124 18.57 13.09 0.86
CA VAL A 124 17.93 14.29 1.42
C VAL A 124 16.77 14.75 0.57
N ARG A 125 16.93 14.81 -0.76
CA ARG A 125 15.85 15.17 -1.69
C ARG A 125 14.65 14.21 -1.56
N THR A 126 14.90 12.90 -1.52
CA THR A 126 13.86 11.89 -1.32
C THR A 126 13.08 12.14 -0.03
N LYS A 127 13.77 12.37 1.10
CA LYS A 127 13.11 12.66 2.37
C LYS A 127 12.26 13.94 2.32
N ILE A 128 12.76 14.99 1.68
CA ILE A 128 12.01 16.24 1.52
C ILE A 128 10.71 15.98 0.76
N ILE A 129 10.76 15.26 -0.37
CA ILE A 129 9.57 14.97 -1.18
C ILE A 129 8.58 14.10 -0.42
N LEU A 130 9.05 13.06 0.29
CA LEU A 130 8.19 12.21 1.09
C LEU A 130 7.51 12.97 2.24
N LEU A 131 8.22 13.88 2.92
CA LEU A 131 7.64 14.76 3.93
C LEU A 131 6.62 15.75 3.32
N GLN A 132 6.90 16.29 2.14
CA GLN A 132 5.95 17.11 1.40
C GLN A 132 4.70 16.32 1.02
N PHE A 133 4.86 15.06 0.59
CA PHE A 133 3.74 14.17 0.31
C PHE A 133 2.83 14.00 1.54
N ILE A 134 3.39 13.64 2.69
CA ILE A 134 2.63 13.48 3.94
C ILE A 134 1.93 14.80 4.34
N LEU A 135 2.64 15.93 4.23
CA LEU A 135 2.07 17.25 4.52
C LEU A 135 0.89 17.59 3.61
N GLU A 136 0.98 17.29 2.31
CA GLU A 136 -0.13 17.52 1.37
C GLU A 136 -1.33 16.60 1.67
N MET A 137 -1.09 15.34 2.03
CA MET A 137 -2.18 14.43 2.45
C MET A 137 -2.89 14.94 3.70
N TRP A 138 -2.13 15.44 4.68
CA TRP A 138 -2.69 16.06 5.88
C TRP A 138 -3.51 17.30 5.55
N LYS A 139 -2.95 18.27 4.82
CA LYS A 139 -3.62 19.54 4.45
C LYS A 139 -4.91 19.33 3.66
N LYS A 140 -4.94 18.33 2.79
CA LYS A 140 -6.09 18.03 1.94
C LYS A 140 -7.15 17.16 2.63
N GLY A 141 -6.93 16.77 3.89
CA GLY A 141 -7.85 15.95 4.65
C GLY A 141 -7.94 14.49 4.19
N PHE A 142 -6.89 13.98 3.55
CA PHE A 142 -6.81 12.56 3.20
C PHE A 142 -6.43 11.67 4.37
N VAL A 143 -5.89 12.22 5.46
CA VAL A 143 -5.62 11.47 6.69
C VAL A 143 -6.93 11.31 7.46
N ILE A 144 -7.30 10.08 7.75
CA ILE A 144 -8.56 9.71 8.40
C ILE A 144 -8.33 8.69 9.51
N GLU A 145 -9.25 8.61 10.47
CA GLU A 145 -9.26 7.55 11.47
C GLU A 145 -9.54 6.19 10.80
N ASN A 146 -8.88 5.15 11.27
CA ASN A 146 -9.02 3.80 10.74
C ASN A 146 -9.91 2.94 11.64
N ASP A 147 -11.20 2.91 11.36
CA ASP A 147 -12.20 2.12 12.11
C ASP A 147 -12.07 0.59 11.91
N THR A 148 -11.19 0.15 11.00
CA THR A 148 -11.09 -1.26 10.59
C THR A 148 -9.95 -2.03 11.25
N SER A 149 -9.23 -1.44 12.22
CA SER A 149 -8.03 -2.01 12.84
C SER A 149 -8.23 -3.44 13.41
N GLY A 150 -9.39 -3.75 13.98
CA GLY A 150 -9.69 -5.08 14.51
C GLY A 150 -9.99 -6.14 13.43
N ARG A 151 -10.57 -5.75 12.29
CA ARG A 151 -10.89 -6.66 11.18
C ARG A 151 -9.61 -7.06 10.42
N ASN A 152 -8.68 -6.14 10.26
CA ASN A 152 -7.42 -6.35 9.56
C ASN A 152 -6.51 -7.43 10.20
N ILE A 153 -6.64 -7.72 11.49
CA ILE A 153 -5.79 -8.72 12.16
C ILE A 153 -6.08 -10.12 11.62
N VAL A 154 -7.36 -10.53 11.61
CA VAL A 154 -7.75 -11.87 11.11
C VAL A 154 -7.46 -12.01 9.61
N GLU A 155 -7.70 -10.95 8.86
CA GLU A 155 -7.40 -10.93 7.42
C GLU A 155 -5.90 -11.11 7.14
N LYS A 156 -5.04 -10.42 7.88
CA LYS A 156 -3.58 -10.58 7.79
C LYS A 156 -3.13 -12.00 8.14
N GLU A 157 -3.69 -12.58 9.20
CA GLU A 157 -3.37 -13.94 9.59
C GLU A 157 -3.76 -14.93 8.49
N MET A 158 -4.96 -14.76 7.88
CA MET A 158 -5.41 -15.59 6.76
C MET A 158 -4.47 -15.49 5.54
N VAL A 159 -4.09 -14.27 5.16
CA VAL A 159 -3.19 -14.05 4.01
C VAL A 159 -1.79 -14.58 4.31
N SER A 160 -1.27 -14.34 5.52
CA SER A 160 0.03 -14.87 5.95
C SER A 160 0.03 -16.41 5.94
N TYR A 161 -1.04 -17.04 6.39
CA TYR A 161 -1.17 -18.51 6.32
C TYR A 161 -1.11 -19.01 4.87
N ILE A 162 -1.82 -18.34 3.95
CA ILE A 162 -1.77 -18.69 2.52
C ILE A 162 -0.36 -18.52 1.97
N GLN A 163 0.30 -17.41 2.26
CA GLN A 163 1.67 -17.14 1.80
C GLN A 163 2.70 -18.14 2.31
N GLN A 164 2.56 -18.61 3.54
CA GLN A 164 3.45 -19.61 4.13
C GLN A 164 3.21 -21.02 3.57
N ASN A 165 2.02 -21.32 3.10
CA ASN A 165 1.58 -22.64 2.65
C ASN A 165 1.32 -22.72 1.15
N PHE A 166 1.62 -21.69 0.36
CA PHE A 166 1.27 -21.62 -1.07
C PHE A 166 1.96 -22.69 -1.94
N THR A 167 3.06 -23.28 -1.49
CA THR A 167 3.75 -24.37 -2.19
C THR A 167 3.02 -25.71 -2.03
N GLY A 168 2.07 -25.83 -1.10
CA GLY A 168 1.19 -26.96 -0.87
C GLY A 168 -0.22 -26.71 -1.38
N LYS A 169 -1.05 -27.77 -1.44
CA LYS A 169 -2.48 -27.60 -1.65
C LYS A 169 -3.12 -27.21 -0.32
N ILE A 170 -3.56 -25.96 -0.20
CA ILE A 170 -4.37 -25.52 0.94
C ILE A 170 -5.81 -25.96 0.67
N SER A 171 -6.34 -26.90 1.46
CA SER A 171 -7.75 -27.22 1.37
C SER A 171 -8.61 -26.19 2.11
N LEU A 172 -9.77 -25.83 1.55
CA LEU A 172 -10.74 -24.95 2.23
C LEU A 172 -11.13 -25.46 3.60
N LYS A 173 -11.14 -26.80 3.77
CA LYS A 173 -11.46 -27.47 5.04
C LYS A 173 -10.39 -27.16 6.10
N GLU A 174 -9.11 -27.40 5.80
CA GLU A 174 -8.01 -27.14 6.73
C GLU A 174 -7.92 -25.65 7.08
N PHE A 175 -8.13 -24.80 6.10
CA PHE A 175 -8.18 -23.35 6.31
C PHE A 175 -9.35 -22.96 7.24
N GLY A 176 -10.53 -23.56 7.03
CA GLY A 176 -11.70 -23.34 7.88
C GLY A 176 -11.49 -23.79 9.32
N GLU A 177 -10.87 -24.94 9.52
CA GLU A 177 -10.50 -25.46 10.84
C GLU A 177 -9.51 -24.53 11.55
N GLN A 178 -8.50 -24.04 10.84
CA GLN A 178 -7.48 -23.12 11.38
C GLN A 178 -8.07 -21.80 11.89
N PHE A 179 -9.03 -21.24 11.15
CA PHE A 179 -9.61 -19.93 11.46
C PHE A 179 -10.99 -19.99 12.11
N HIS A 180 -11.48 -21.19 12.43
CA HIS A 180 -12.82 -21.43 12.98
C HIS A 180 -13.96 -20.87 12.09
N LEU A 181 -13.78 -20.97 10.77
CA LEU A 181 -14.73 -20.47 9.78
C LEU A 181 -15.24 -21.60 8.87
N SER A 182 -16.47 -21.46 8.38
CA SER A 182 -16.99 -22.42 7.40
C SER A 182 -16.36 -22.22 6.02
N GLU A 183 -16.14 -23.31 5.28
CA GLU A 183 -15.62 -23.28 3.91
C GLU A 183 -16.43 -22.32 2.99
N LYS A 184 -17.75 -22.32 3.15
CA LYS A 184 -18.66 -21.44 2.40
C LYS A 184 -18.42 -19.96 2.73
N TYR A 185 -18.18 -19.65 4.01
CA TYR A 185 -17.86 -18.28 4.42
C TYR A 185 -16.53 -17.84 3.83
N ILE A 186 -15.48 -18.65 3.96
CA ILE A 186 -14.14 -18.36 3.43
C ILE A 186 -14.19 -18.13 1.93
N SER A 187 -14.80 -19.07 1.18
CA SER A 187 -14.91 -18.98 -0.28
C SER A 187 -15.63 -17.69 -0.72
N ARG A 188 -16.73 -17.33 -0.04
CA ARG A 188 -17.46 -16.09 -0.29
C ARG A 188 -16.62 -14.87 0.06
N TYR A 189 -15.97 -14.89 1.23
CA TYR A 189 -15.16 -13.79 1.74
C TYR A 189 -14.02 -13.43 0.77
N PHE A 190 -13.22 -14.43 0.35
CA PHE A 190 -12.11 -14.20 -0.58
C PHE A 190 -12.60 -13.74 -1.96
N LYS A 191 -13.75 -14.23 -2.41
CA LYS A 191 -14.34 -13.78 -3.67
C LYS A 191 -14.84 -12.34 -3.62
N GLU A 192 -15.47 -11.94 -2.52
CA GLU A 192 -16.05 -10.60 -2.34
C GLU A 192 -14.96 -9.54 -2.09
N HIS A 193 -13.96 -9.85 -1.25
CA HIS A 193 -12.95 -8.87 -0.83
C HIS A 193 -11.68 -8.87 -1.67
N PHE A 194 -11.30 -10.01 -2.22
CA PHE A 194 -10.04 -10.13 -2.97
C PHE A 194 -10.23 -10.54 -4.44
N HIS A 195 -11.47 -10.81 -4.85
CA HIS A 195 -11.80 -11.27 -6.21
C HIS A 195 -11.04 -12.53 -6.65
N ILE A 196 -10.61 -13.35 -5.70
CA ILE A 196 -9.93 -14.62 -5.92
C ILE A 196 -10.74 -15.79 -5.35
N THR A 197 -10.54 -16.97 -5.93
CA THR A 197 -11.07 -18.22 -5.39
C THR A 197 -9.94 -19.02 -4.77
N LEU A 198 -10.11 -19.47 -3.54
CA LEU A 198 -9.27 -20.49 -2.93
C LEU A 198 -9.76 -21.85 -3.42
N SER A 199 -9.02 -22.48 -4.30
CA SER A 199 -9.33 -23.82 -4.83
C SER A 199 -8.06 -24.61 -5.09
#